data_9c836c8b5b7b6f6477237c2588e7bc9b
#
_entry.id   9c836c8b5b7b6f6477237c2588e7bc9b
#
_cell.length_a   1.000
_cell.length_b   1.000
_cell.length_c   1.000
_cell.angle_alpha   90.00
_cell.angle_beta   90.00
_cell.angle_gamma   90.00
#
_symmetry.space_group_name_H-M   'P 1'
#
loop_
_entity.id
_entity.type
_entity.pdbx_description
1 polymer ?
#
loop_
_entity_poly.entity_id
_entity_poly.type
_entity_poly.pdbx_seq_one_letter_code
_entity_poly.pdbx_strand_id
1 'polypeptide(L)'
;MRGQWIAAAFLALAGISGVQAQDYPTRAVTVIVPFAAGGPADVTGRIVADIFSRYLGQQFVVENVGGAGGTLGSLRAAHATPDGYTIISGHMGTHAAAPFFYPNLGYDPEKDFVPIGLIAEQPELLTVRKDFPANNLKEFIAYAKANESKLNMGHAGVGSVSYVGCLLLNSAIGIKPTMVPFTGTAPVMNAILGGQVDYDCDPVLGPLPHVQAGTVKALAIATKKRSPLLPDVPTSYEQGLPEFDCAPFYAVFAPKGTPKAIIDKLAEALNKGLNEAVVQKRLADLGAEIAEPSRRGPQALGDLVKSEVARLTPILKAATAK
;
A
#
# COMPACT_ATOMS: atom_id res chain seq x y z
N MET A 1 -14.42 -84.96 -7.44
CA MET A 1 -13.01 -84.58 -7.51
C MET A 1 -12.96 -83.08 -7.31
N ARG A 2 -12.21 -82.63 -6.33
CA ARG A 2 -12.29 -81.29 -5.70
C ARG A 2 -11.49 -80.28 -6.47
N GLY A 3 -12.16 -79.19 -6.97
CA GLY A 3 -11.46 -78.07 -7.53
C GLY A 3 -11.37 -76.89 -6.53
N GLN A 4 -10.14 -76.55 -6.19
CA GLN A 4 -9.85 -75.44 -5.28
C GLN A 4 -9.92 -74.11 -6.03
N TRP A 5 -10.74 -73.17 -5.55
CA TRP A 5 -10.79 -71.78 -5.99
C TRP A 5 -9.78 -70.98 -5.22
N ILE A 6 -8.71 -70.50 -5.86
CA ILE A 6 -7.76 -69.57 -5.27
C ILE A 6 -8.31 -68.16 -5.53
N ALA A 7 -8.80 -67.54 -4.46
CA ALA A 7 -9.18 -66.12 -4.48
C ALA A 7 -7.91 -65.26 -4.37
N ALA A 8 -7.54 -64.59 -5.46
CA ALA A 8 -6.48 -63.56 -5.44
C ALA A 8 -7.07 -62.27 -4.88
N ALA A 9 -6.75 -61.93 -3.64
CA ALA A 9 -7.05 -60.63 -3.05
C ALA A 9 -6.03 -59.60 -3.56
N PHE A 10 -6.44 -58.77 -4.51
CA PHE A 10 -5.70 -57.55 -4.86
C PHE A 10 -5.90 -56.50 -3.75
N LEU A 11 -4.90 -56.37 -2.88
CA LEU A 11 -4.78 -55.22 -1.99
C LEU A 11 -4.41 -54.01 -2.85
N ALA A 12 -5.38 -53.18 -3.16
CA ALA A 12 -5.13 -51.83 -3.65
C ALA A 12 -4.57 -51.00 -2.49
N LEU A 13 -3.25 -50.88 -2.38
CA LEU A 13 -2.60 -49.85 -1.60
C LEU A 13 -2.94 -48.50 -2.30
N ALA A 14 -3.98 -47.85 -1.84
CA ALA A 14 -4.19 -46.44 -2.11
C ALA A 14 -3.03 -45.69 -1.43
N GLY A 15 -2.03 -45.35 -2.23
CA GLY A 15 -0.94 -44.45 -1.81
C GLY A 15 -1.58 -43.12 -1.46
N ILE A 16 -1.70 -42.86 -0.17
CA ILE A 16 -1.90 -41.52 0.34
C ILE A 16 -0.61 -40.77 -0.01
N SER A 17 -0.58 -40.16 -1.20
CA SER A 17 0.43 -39.15 -1.53
C SER A 17 0.19 -38.03 -0.54
N GLY A 18 0.87 -38.13 0.62
CA GLY A 18 1.05 -36.99 1.50
C GLY A 18 1.59 -35.87 0.59
N VAL A 19 0.86 -34.82 0.41
CA VAL A 19 1.36 -33.58 -0.15
C VAL A 19 2.46 -33.16 0.83
N GLN A 20 3.70 -33.66 0.57
CA GLN A 20 4.88 -33.07 1.20
C GLN A 20 4.78 -31.59 0.87
N ALA A 21 4.74 -30.77 1.90
CA ALA A 21 4.89 -29.34 1.74
C ALA A 21 6.17 -29.13 0.94
N GLN A 22 6.00 -28.89 -0.39
CA GLN A 22 7.13 -28.66 -1.27
C GLN A 22 8.01 -27.63 -0.60
N ASP A 23 9.34 -27.79 -0.72
CA ASP A 23 10.33 -26.85 -0.21
C ASP A 23 10.14 -25.49 -0.93
N TYR A 24 9.08 -24.78 -0.54
CA TYR A 24 8.79 -23.45 -1.03
C TYR A 24 9.63 -22.43 -0.26
N PRO A 25 10.26 -21.47 -0.95
CA PRO A 25 10.43 -21.39 -2.40
C PRO A 25 11.67 -22.17 -2.85
N THR A 26 11.64 -22.75 -4.07
CA THR A 26 12.78 -23.45 -4.71
C THR A 26 13.42 -22.62 -5.83
N ARG A 27 12.81 -21.49 -6.18
CA ARG A 27 13.26 -20.56 -7.20
C ARG A 27 12.91 -19.12 -6.79
N ALA A 28 13.39 -18.13 -7.53
CA ALA A 28 13.08 -16.74 -7.26
C ALA A 28 11.57 -16.45 -7.31
N VAL A 29 11.12 -15.56 -6.42
CA VAL A 29 9.75 -15.09 -6.28
C VAL A 29 9.64 -13.66 -6.75
N THR A 30 8.64 -13.33 -7.56
CA THR A 30 8.36 -11.96 -7.99
C THR A 30 7.48 -11.25 -6.96
N VAL A 31 7.92 -10.08 -6.52
CA VAL A 31 7.14 -9.16 -5.69
C VAL A 31 6.68 -8.00 -6.59
N ILE A 32 5.42 -8.03 -7.02
CA ILE A 32 4.86 -6.92 -7.79
C ILE A 32 4.69 -5.72 -6.86
N VAL A 33 5.25 -4.57 -7.27
CA VAL A 33 4.98 -3.26 -6.69
C VAL A 33 4.20 -2.46 -7.73
N PRO A 34 2.93 -2.09 -7.47
CA PRO A 34 2.04 -1.54 -8.48
C PRO A 34 2.26 -0.03 -8.76
N PHE A 35 3.47 0.47 -8.55
CA PHE A 35 3.87 1.88 -8.74
C PHE A 35 5.31 2.01 -9.26
N ALA A 36 5.65 3.21 -9.73
CA ALA A 36 7.02 3.53 -10.15
C ALA A 36 8.02 3.36 -8.99
N ALA A 37 9.26 3.03 -9.35
CA ALA A 37 10.35 2.89 -8.39
C ALA A 37 10.64 4.19 -7.63
N GLY A 38 11.17 4.08 -6.41
CA GLY A 38 11.61 5.19 -5.56
C GLY A 38 10.53 5.83 -4.68
N GLY A 39 9.26 5.46 -4.84
CA GLY A 39 8.17 5.92 -3.96
C GLY A 39 7.94 5.01 -2.75
N PRO A 40 7.00 5.39 -1.84
CA PRO A 40 6.71 4.64 -0.60
C PRO A 40 6.39 3.16 -0.84
N ALA A 41 5.60 2.85 -1.86
CA ALA A 41 5.26 1.46 -2.21
C ALA A 41 6.48 0.64 -2.62
N ASP A 42 7.40 1.23 -3.41
CA ASP A 42 8.62 0.55 -3.86
C ASP A 42 9.58 0.30 -2.69
N VAL A 43 9.83 1.31 -1.87
CA VAL A 43 10.73 1.18 -0.72
C VAL A 43 10.21 0.14 0.27
N THR A 44 8.91 0.16 0.57
CA THR A 44 8.27 -0.82 1.46
C THR A 44 8.32 -2.23 0.85
N GLY A 45 8.03 -2.36 -0.45
CA GLY A 45 8.13 -3.63 -1.18
C GLY A 45 9.54 -4.21 -1.18
N ARG A 46 10.59 -3.38 -1.30
CA ARG A 46 12.00 -3.84 -1.21
C ARG A 46 12.39 -4.28 0.19
N ILE A 47 11.89 -3.62 1.24
CA ILE A 47 12.10 -4.08 2.62
C ILE A 47 11.50 -5.48 2.81
N VAL A 48 10.29 -5.71 2.32
CA VAL A 48 9.63 -7.02 2.37
C VAL A 48 10.38 -8.07 1.55
N ALA A 49 10.81 -7.73 0.34
CA ALA A 49 11.59 -8.63 -0.51
C ALA A 49 12.91 -9.06 0.16
N ASP A 50 13.59 -8.13 0.84
CA ASP A 50 14.79 -8.42 1.64
C ASP A 50 14.47 -9.37 2.80
N ILE A 51 13.42 -9.10 3.58
CA ILE A 51 12.97 -9.98 4.66
C ILE A 51 12.72 -11.39 4.13
N PHE A 52 11.92 -11.55 3.09
CA PHE A 52 11.60 -12.86 2.54
C PHE A 52 12.83 -13.55 1.98
N SER A 53 13.72 -12.84 1.30
CA SER A 53 14.96 -13.43 0.76
C SER A 53 15.83 -14.00 1.86
N ARG A 54 15.99 -13.30 2.97
CA ARG A 54 16.79 -13.75 4.12
C ARG A 54 16.17 -14.93 4.86
N TYR A 55 14.86 -14.89 5.09
CA TYR A 55 14.20 -15.94 5.87
C TYR A 55 13.84 -17.19 5.08
N LEU A 56 13.66 -17.08 3.77
CA LEU A 56 13.19 -18.18 2.93
C LEU A 56 14.26 -18.74 1.99
N GLY A 57 15.45 -18.14 1.96
CA GLY A 57 16.63 -18.68 1.27
C GLY A 57 16.59 -18.58 -0.25
N GLN A 58 15.62 -17.91 -0.84
CA GLN A 58 15.53 -17.64 -2.29
C GLN A 58 15.37 -16.15 -2.53
N GLN A 59 15.72 -15.67 -3.73
CA GLN A 59 15.59 -14.27 -4.09
C GLN A 59 14.12 -13.87 -4.25
N PHE A 60 13.70 -12.81 -3.57
CA PHE A 60 12.45 -12.11 -3.83
C PHE A 60 12.76 -10.84 -4.61
N VAL A 61 12.33 -10.82 -5.87
CA VAL A 61 12.71 -9.76 -6.83
C VAL A 61 11.54 -8.81 -7.02
N VAL A 62 11.78 -7.52 -6.75
CA VAL A 62 10.76 -6.48 -6.96
C VAL A 62 10.62 -6.18 -8.44
N GLU A 63 9.38 -6.20 -8.91
CA GLU A 63 8.98 -5.76 -10.24
C GLU A 63 7.99 -4.58 -10.13
N ASN A 64 8.38 -3.40 -10.61
CA ASN A 64 7.53 -2.22 -10.61
C ASN A 64 6.58 -2.24 -11.82
N VAL A 65 5.27 -2.35 -11.57
CA VAL A 65 4.21 -2.38 -12.61
C VAL A 65 3.23 -1.24 -12.32
N GLY A 66 3.65 -0.01 -12.61
CA GLY A 66 2.85 1.19 -12.38
C GLY A 66 1.78 1.42 -13.43
N GLY A 67 0.81 2.26 -13.09
CA GLY A 67 -0.25 2.74 -13.99
C GLY A 67 -1.65 2.59 -13.41
N ALA A 68 -2.55 3.48 -13.82
CA ALA A 68 -3.96 3.54 -13.41
C ALA A 68 -4.15 3.44 -11.87
N GLY A 69 -3.40 4.24 -11.10
CA GLY A 69 -3.48 4.22 -9.62
C GLY A 69 -3.04 2.90 -8.97
N GLY A 70 -2.23 2.09 -9.68
CA GLY A 70 -1.75 0.78 -9.22
C GLY A 70 -2.64 -0.39 -9.65
N THR A 71 -3.75 -0.13 -10.34
CA THR A 71 -4.69 -1.21 -10.71
C THR A 71 -4.10 -2.15 -11.75
N LEU A 72 -3.20 -1.69 -12.64
CA LEU A 72 -2.55 -2.56 -13.64
C LEU A 72 -1.67 -3.62 -12.98
N GLY A 73 -0.82 -3.23 -12.03
CA GLY A 73 0.01 -4.17 -11.28
C GLY A 73 -0.82 -5.12 -10.41
N SER A 74 -1.88 -4.60 -9.79
CA SER A 74 -2.80 -5.40 -8.97
C SER A 74 -3.57 -6.43 -9.81
N LEU A 75 -4.06 -6.04 -10.99
CA LEU A 75 -4.71 -6.95 -11.93
C LEU A 75 -3.79 -8.08 -12.37
N ARG A 76 -2.53 -7.73 -12.71
CA ARG A 76 -1.53 -8.73 -13.08
C ARG A 76 -1.25 -9.71 -11.93
N ALA A 77 -1.16 -9.22 -10.69
CA ALA A 77 -0.99 -10.06 -9.52
C ALA A 77 -2.20 -10.96 -9.27
N ALA A 78 -3.43 -10.42 -9.37
CA ALA A 78 -4.66 -11.19 -9.17
C ALA A 78 -4.78 -12.38 -10.13
N HIS A 79 -4.31 -12.23 -11.38
CA HIS A 79 -4.36 -13.25 -12.41
C HIS A 79 -3.10 -14.12 -12.51
N ALA A 80 -2.13 -13.93 -11.62
CA ALA A 80 -0.94 -14.78 -11.58
C ALA A 80 -1.28 -16.20 -11.09
N THR A 81 -0.44 -17.16 -11.47
CA THR A 81 -0.57 -18.54 -10.96
C THR A 81 -0.51 -18.54 -9.43
N PRO A 82 -1.47 -19.17 -8.73
CA PRO A 82 -1.53 -19.16 -7.28
C PRO A 82 -0.58 -20.19 -6.63
N ASP A 83 0.68 -20.19 -7.06
CA ASP A 83 1.72 -21.08 -6.62
C ASP A 83 2.71 -20.45 -5.61
N GLY A 84 2.45 -19.18 -5.24
CA GLY A 84 3.26 -18.40 -4.33
C GLY A 84 4.48 -17.71 -4.98
N TYR A 85 4.76 -17.93 -6.26
CA TYR A 85 5.94 -17.33 -6.93
C TYR A 85 5.66 -15.96 -7.55
N THR A 86 4.44 -15.47 -7.43
CA THR A 86 4.07 -14.07 -7.66
C THR A 86 3.24 -13.59 -6.48
N ILE A 87 3.71 -12.56 -5.80
CA ILE A 87 2.99 -11.89 -4.70
C ILE A 87 2.97 -10.38 -4.98
N ILE A 88 2.15 -9.63 -4.26
CA ILE A 88 2.05 -8.19 -4.43
C ILE A 88 2.24 -7.45 -3.11
N SER A 89 3.03 -6.38 -3.15
CA SER A 89 3.06 -5.35 -2.11
C SER A 89 1.99 -4.30 -2.45
N GLY A 90 0.81 -4.46 -1.85
CA GLY A 90 -0.33 -3.57 -2.04
C GLY A 90 -0.53 -2.62 -0.88
N HIS A 91 -1.54 -1.75 -0.98
CA HIS A 91 -1.87 -0.76 0.04
C HIS A 91 -3.36 -0.37 -0.02
N MET A 92 -3.79 0.50 0.88
CA MET A 92 -5.17 1.00 0.99
C MET A 92 -5.77 1.42 -0.37
N GLY A 93 -5.00 2.11 -1.22
CA GLY A 93 -5.46 2.54 -2.55
C GLY A 93 -5.88 1.35 -3.43
N THR A 94 -4.98 0.37 -3.61
CA THR A 94 -5.20 -0.78 -4.50
C THR A 94 -6.16 -1.83 -3.91
N HIS A 95 -6.20 -1.98 -2.58
CA HIS A 95 -6.97 -3.04 -1.93
C HIS A 95 -8.19 -2.56 -1.11
N ALA A 96 -8.46 -1.23 -1.09
CA ALA A 96 -9.68 -0.71 -0.46
C ALA A 96 -10.36 0.40 -1.27
N ALA A 97 -9.62 1.36 -1.85
CA ALA A 97 -10.22 2.49 -2.54
C ALA A 97 -10.49 2.24 -4.04
N ALA A 98 -9.68 1.43 -4.72
CA ALA A 98 -9.78 1.17 -6.16
C ALA A 98 -11.18 0.73 -6.62
N PRO A 99 -11.91 -0.16 -5.93
CA PRO A 99 -13.26 -0.57 -6.35
C PRO A 99 -14.24 0.59 -6.48
N PHE A 100 -14.04 1.66 -5.71
CA PHE A 100 -14.88 2.84 -5.79
C PHE A 100 -14.64 3.65 -7.09
N PHE A 101 -13.38 3.77 -7.51
CA PHE A 101 -13.00 4.63 -8.63
C PHE A 101 -13.05 3.93 -9.99
N TYR A 102 -12.98 2.61 -10.01
CA TYR A 102 -12.90 1.81 -11.24
C TYR A 102 -14.08 0.83 -11.32
N PRO A 103 -15.21 1.20 -11.98
CA PRO A 103 -16.36 0.30 -12.13
C PRO A 103 -16.03 -1.03 -12.82
N ASN A 104 -15.03 -1.04 -13.72
CA ASN A 104 -14.52 -2.21 -14.42
C ASN A 104 -13.09 -2.51 -13.97
N LEU A 105 -12.88 -2.69 -12.66
CA LEU A 105 -11.55 -2.84 -12.06
C LEU A 105 -10.78 -4.08 -12.56
N GLY A 106 -11.50 -5.15 -12.92
CA GLY A 106 -10.92 -6.41 -13.40
C GLY A 106 -10.36 -7.31 -12.31
N TYR A 107 -10.37 -6.88 -11.05
CA TYR A 107 -10.12 -7.70 -9.87
C TYR A 107 -10.99 -7.23 -8.69
N ASP A 108 -11.22 -8.13 -7.74
CA ASP A 108 -11.91 -7.85 -6.48
C ASP A 108 -10.90 -8.01 -5.33
N PRO A 109 -10.56 -6.93 -4.59
CA PRO A 109 -9.54 -7.00 -3.54
C PRO A 109 -9.83 -8.01 -2.44
N GLU A 110 -11.11 -8.30 -2.17
CA GLU A 110 -11.50 -9.25 -1.12
C GLU A 110 -11.58 -10.70 -1.62
N LYS A 111 -11.86 -10.89 -2.94
CA LYS A 111 -12.11 -12.23 -3.48
C LYS A 111 -10.93 -12.80 -4.27
N ASP A 112 -10.13 -11.96 -4.92
CA ASP A 112 -9.07 -12.40 -5.82
C ASP A 112 -7.69 -12.44 -5.17
N PHE A 113 -7.61 -12.04 -3.88
CA PHE A 113 -6.39 -12.08 -3.11
C PHE A 113 -6.54 -12.86 -1.79
N VAL A 114 -5.41 -13.39 -1.35
CA VAL A 114 -5.25 -13.94 0.00
C VAL A 114 -4.29 -13.01 0.75
N PRO A 115 -4.70 -12.44 1.90
CA PRO A 115 -3.81 -11.63 2.74
C PRO A 115 -2.64 -12.47 3.26
N ILE A 116 -1.43 -11.89 3.26
CA ILE A 116 -0.22 -12.49 3.88
C ILE A 116 0.06 -11.76 5.19
N GLY A 117 0.14 -10.42 5.14
CA GLY A 117 0.36 -9.65 6.35
C GLY A 117 0.49 -8.14 6.14
N LEU A 118 0.14 -7.42 7.19
CA LEU A 118 0.31 -5.97 7.29
C LEU A 118 1.78 -5.64 7.55
N ILE A 119 2.31 -4.68 6.82
CA ILE A 119 3.70 -4.22 6.96
C ILE A 119 3.75 -3.03 7.93
N ALA A 120 3.08 -1.94 7.54
CA ALA A 120 3.08 -0.68 8.26
C ALA A 120 1.93 0.21 7.81
N GLU A 121 1.65 1.24 8.60
CA GLU A 121 0.82 2.38 8.24
C GLU A 121 1.73 3.59 8.03
N GLN A 122 1.40 4.45 7.08
CA GLN A 122 2.23 5.62 6.76
C GLN A 122 1.35 6.87 6.73
N PRO A 123 1.46 7.77 7.72
CA PRO A 123 0.75 9.04 7.72
C PRO A 123 1.00 9.84 6.45
N GLU A 124 -0.03 10.48 5.91
CA GLU A 124 0.13 11.39 4.79
C GLU A 124 0.54 12.79 5.24
N LEU A 125 1.27 13.45 4.37
CA LEU A 125 1.81 14.78 4.55
C LEU A 125 1.29 15.69 3.44
N LEU A 126 0.65 16.82 3.80
CA LEU A 126 0.39 17.88 2.84
C LEU A 126 1.69 18.58 2.52
N THR A 127 2.17 18.38 1.30
CA THR A 127 3.42 18.96 0.78
C THR A 127 3.12 19.97 -0.31
N VAL A 128 3.80 21.10 -0.28
CA VAL A 128 3.68 22.15 -1.31
C VAL A 128 5.07 22.52 -1.86
N ARG A 129 5.12 23.03 -3.09
CA ARG A 129 6.37 23.59 -3.66
C ARG A 129 6.96 24.67 -2.74
N LYS A 130 8.28 24.86 -2.79
CA LYS A 130 9.02 25.71 -1.86
C LYS A 130 8.52 27.16 -1.82
N ASP A 131 8.20 27.71 -2.96
CA ASP A 131 7.76 29.10 -3.15
C ASP A 131 6.23 29.27 -3.06
N PHE A 132 5.50 28.22 -2.66
CA PHE A 132 4.05 28.29 -2.45
C PHE A 132 3.71 29.33 -1.37
N PRO A 133 2.71 30.22 -1.61
CA PRO A 133 2.42 31.34 -0.71
C PRO A 133 1.59 30.95 0.52
N ALA A 134 1.97 29.86 1.19
CA ALA A 134 1.44 29.42 2.48
C ALA A 134 2.53 28.71 3.28
N ASN A 135 2.52 28.86 4.61
CA ASN A 135 3.47 28.25 5.52
C ASN A 135 2.80 27.38 6.61
N ASN A 136 1.49 27.28 6.59
CA ASN A 136 0.68 26.42 7.47
C ASN A 136 -0.64 26.07 6.77
N LEU A 137 -1.41 25.15 7.37
CA LEU A 137 -2.66 24.67 6.80
C LEU A 137 -3.71 25.77 6.66
N LYS A 138 -3.79 26.71 7.61
CA LYS A 138 -4.75 27.81 7.55
C LYS A 138 -4.48 28.73 6.36
N GLU A 139 -3.22 29.09 6.14
CA GLU A 139 -2.81 29.91 4.98
C GLU A 139 -3.03 29.15 3.67
N PHE A 140 -2.74 27.84 3.65
CA PHE A 140 -3.02 26.99 2.49
C PHE A 140 -4.51 27.01 2.14
N ILE A 141 -5.39 26.80 3.13
CA ILE A 141 -6.84 26.80 2.92
C ILE A 141 -7.31 28.14 2.36
N ALA A 142 -6.84 29.25 2.92
CA ALA A 142 -7.22 30.58 2.46
C ALA A 142 -6.78 30.83 1.01
N TYR A 143 -5.51 30.50 0.69
CA TYR A 143 -4.96 30.64 -0.64
C TYR A 143 -5.66 29.72 -1.65
N ALA A 144 -5.87 28.45 -1.28
CA ALA A 144 -6.48 27.45 -2.13
C ALA A 144 -7.91 27.82 -2.53
N LYS A 145 -8.73 28.32 -1.58
CA LYS A 145 -10.08 28.80 -1.87
C LYS A 145 -10.11 30.02 -2.79
N ALA A 146 -9.14 30.93 -2.66
CA ALA A 146 -9.05 32.14 -3.48
C ALA A 146 -8.49 31.87 -4.90
N ASN A 147 -7.78 30.75 -5.11
CA ASN A 147 -7.05 30.45 -6.34
C ASN A 147 -7.34 29.06 -6.90
N GLU A 148 -8.47 28.44 -6.56
CA GLU A 148 -8.83 27.06 -6.86
C GLU A 148 -8.55 26.66 -8.31
N SER A 149 -9.00 27.47 -9.27
CA SER A 149 -8.87 27.20 -10.71
C SER A 149 -7.43 27.28 -11.25
N LYS A 150 -6.49 27.76 -10.43
CA LYS A 150 -5.06 27.87 -10.80
C LYS A 150 -4.21 26.79 -10.15
N LEU A 151 -4.77 26.04 -9.19
CA LEU A 151 -4.03 25.01 -8.46
C LEU A 151 -3.96 23.71 -9.22
N ASN A 152 -2.77 23.14 -9.27
CA ASN A 152 -2.47 21.83 -9.80
C ASN A 152 -2.06 20.90 -8.64
N MET A 153 -2.84 19.84 -8.41
CA MET A 153 -2.57 18.82 -7.42
C MET A 153 -1.95 17.60 -8.09
N GLY A 154 -0.74 17.23 -7.68
CA GLY A 154 -0.09 15.98 -8.14
C GLY A 154 -0.60 14.75 -7.38
N HIS A 155 -0.69 13.60 -8.07
CA HIS A 155 -1.02 12.32 -7.43
C HIS A 155 -0.53 11.12 -8.24
N ALA A 156 -0.38 9.96 -7.60
CA ALA A 156 0.14 8.73 -8.21
C ALA A 156 -0.90 7.93 -9.04
N GLY A 157 -1.89 8.62 -9.59
CA GLY A 157 -3.02 8.04 -10.34
C GLY A 157 -4.30 7.98 -9.51
N VAL A 158 -5.46 8.01 -10.19
CA VAL A 158 -6.79 7.91 -9.54
C VAL A 158 -6.84 6.65 -8.67
N GLY A 159 -7.36 6.76 -7.45
CA GLY A 159 -7.45 5.65 -6.50
C GLY A 159 -6.14 5.30 -5.78
N SER A 160 -4.99 5.93 -6.11
CA SER A 160 -3.78 5.82 -5.29
C SER A 160 -3.97 6.43 -3.90
N VAL A 161 -3.08 6.13 -2.97
CA VAL A 161 -3.15 6.71 -1.61
C VAL A 161 -3.06 8.23 -1.66
N SER A 162 -2.12 8.80 -2.42
CA SER A 162 -1.99 10.26 -2.58
C SER A 162 -3.22 10.91 -3.22
N TYR A 163 -3.90 10.23 -4.15
CA TYR A 163 -5.16 10.70 -4.68
C TYR A 163 -6.24 10.75 -3.60
N VAL A 164 -6.37 9.67 -2.81
CA VAL A 164 -7.37 9.57 -1.73
C VAL A 164 -7.12 10.63 -0.66
N GLY A 165 -5.89 10.78 -0.18
CA GLY A 165 -5.56 11.76 0.84
C GLY A 165 -5.83 13.19 0.41
N CYS A 166 -5.40 13.58 -0.80
CA CYS A 166 -5.73 14.90 -1.33
C CYS A 166 -7.23 15.08 -1.62
N LEU A 167 -7.96 14.02 -2.01
CA LEU A 167 -9.40 14.10 -2.17
C LEU A 167 -10.10 14.37 -0.84
N LEU A 168 -9.65 13.75 0.26
CA LEU A 168 -10.14 14.01 1.62
C LEU A 168 -9.86 15.47 2.02
N LEU A 169 -8.63 15.95 1.84
CA LEU A 169 -8.27 17.35 2.11
C LEU A 169 -9.14 18.32 1.29
N ASN A 170 -9.19 18.15 -0.02
CA ASN A 170 -9.89 19.03 -0.92
C ASN A 170 -11.39 19.07 -0.63
N SER A 171 -11.99 17.92 -0.32
CA SER A 171 -13.40 17.82 0.08
C SER A 171 -13.65 18.52 1.41
N ALA A 172 -12.77 18.32 2.41
CA ALA A 172 -12.91 18.95 3.72
C ALA A 172 -12.85 20.48 3.67
N ILE A 173 -12.02 21.02 2.77
CA ILE A 173 -11.89 22.47 2.61
C ILE A 173 -12.77 23.06 1.50
N GLY A 174 -13.46 22.22 0.72
CA GLY A 174 -14.43 22.60 -0.28
C GLY A 174 -13.82 23.21 -1.55
N ILE A 175 -12.75 22.59 -2.11
CA ILE A 175 -12.10 22.99 -3.37
C ILE A 175 -12.03 21.84 -4.38
N LYS A 176 -11.89 22.19 -5.67
CA LYS A 176 -11.75 21.26 -6.80
C LYS A 176 -10.62 21.71 -7.74
N PRO A 177 -9.35 21.50 -7.36
CA PRO A 177 -8.20 21.88 -8.18
C PRO A 177 -8.07 21.00 -9.42
N THR A 178 -7.20 21.39 -10.35
CA THR A 178 -6.77 20.48 -11.44
C THR A 178 -5.96 19.34 -10.85
N MET A 179 -6.41 18.11 -11.10
CA MET A 179 -5.72 16.89 -10.65
C MET A 179 -4.80 16.36 -11.76
N VAL A 180 -3.50 16.23 -11.46
CA VAL A 180 -2.46 15.84 -12.43
C VAL A 180 -1.93 14.44 -12.07
N PRO A 181 -2.25 13.40 -12.87
CA PRO A 181 -1.85 12.03 -12.58
C PRO A 181 -0.42 11.72 -13.00
N PHE A 182 0.29 10.97 -12.17
CA PHE A 182 1.60 10.38 -12.42
C PHE A 182 1.58 8.87 -12.14
N THR A 183 2.69 8.18 -12.41
CA THR A 183 2.81 6.72 -12.21
C THR A 183 3.27 6.32 -10.80
N GLY A 184 3.53 7.28 -9.92
CA GLY A 184 3.99 7.07 -8.54
C GLY A 184 4.46 8.36 -7.88
N THR A 185 4.79 8.31 -6.59
CA THR A 185 5.23 9.45 -5.78
C THR A 185 6.50 10.12 -6.30
N ALA A 186 7.52 9.36 -6.71
CA ALA A 186 8.77 9.95 -7.17
C ALA A 186 8.58 10.89 -8.39
N PRO A 187 7.81 10.53 -9.42
CA PRO A 187 7.42 11.46 -10.48
C PRO A 187 6.62 12.68 -9.98
N VAL A 188 5.72 12.53 -8.99
CA VAL A 188 5.00 13.66 -8.39
C VAL A 188 5.97 14.63 -7.73
N MET A 189 6.89 14.13 -6.91
CA MET A 189 7.90 14.96 -6.23
C MET A 189 8.77 15.73 -7.23
N ASN A 190 9.18 15.08 -8.32
CA ASN A 190 9.91 15.77 -9.39
C ASN A 190 9.09 16.90 -10.03
N ALA A 191 7.78 16.70 -10.21
CA ALA A 191 6.88 17.71 -10.76
C ALA A 191 6.68 18.88 -9.79
N ILE A 192 6.62 18.64 -8.46
CA ILE A 192 6.56 19.68 -7.42
C ILE A 192 7.86 20.50 -7.42
N LEU A 193 9.02 19.83 -7.44
CA LEU A 193 10.34 20.48 -7.49
C LEU A 193 10.51 21.31 -8.76
N GLY A 194 9.95 20.86 -9.87
CA GLY A 194 9.94 21.57 -11.16
C GLY A 194 8.85 22.63 -11.28
N GLY A 195 8.00 22.84 -10.26
CA GLY A 195 6.91 23.83 -10.31
C GLY A 195 5.76 23.47 -11.26
N GLN A 196 5.67 22.22 -11.72
CA GLN A 196 4.61 21.75 -12.62
C GLN A 196 3.29 21.47 -11.86
N VAL A 197 3.39 21.11 -10.59
CA VAL A 197 2.26 20.98 -9.66
C VAL A 197 2.55 21.76 -8.39
N ASP A 198 1.49 22.21 -7.71
CA ASP A 198 1.57 23.09 -6.56
C ASP A 198 1.69 22.33 -5.25
N TYR A 199 1.00 21.19 -5.14
CA TYR A 199 0.95 20.39 -3.93
C TYR A 199 0.59 18.92 -4.19
N ASP A 200 0.83 18.09 -3.19
CA ASP A 200 0.34 16.73 -3.06
C ASP A 200 0.02 16.38 -1.61
N CYS A 201 -0.62 15.23 -1.42
CA CYS A 201 -0.76 14.55 -0.15
C CYS A 201 -0.17 13.16 -0.33
N ASP A 202 0.98 12.92 0.26
CA ASP A 202 1.68 11.64 0.05
C ASP A 202 2.18 11.09 1.39
N PRO A 203 2.30 9.78 1.55
CA PRO A 203 2.90 9.20 2.74
C PRO A 203 4.26 9.84 3.05
N VAL A 204 4.50 10.12 4.33
CA VAL A 204 5.69 10.85 4.82
C VAL A 204 6.99 10.38 4.18
N LEU A 205 7.14 9.08 3.95
CA LEU A 205 8.33 8.48 3.33
C LEU A 205 8.74 9.14 2.02
N GLY A 206 7.77 9.46 1.15
CA GLY A 206 8.05 10.08 -0.15
C GLY A 206 8.63 11.49 -0.05
N PRO A 207 7.94 12.45 0.57
CA PRO A 207 8.38 13.83 0.66
C PRO A 207 9.46 14.08 1.74
N LEU A 208 9.67 13.18 2.70
CA LEU A 208 10.58 13.38 3.83
C LEU A 208 11.97 13.89 3.46
N PRO A 209 12.71 13.29 2.52
CA PRO A 209 14.04 13.78 2.14
C PRO A 209 14.01 15.21 1.60
N HIS A 210 12.98 15.58 0.87
CA HIS A 210 12.80 16.90 0.26
C HIS A 210 12.41 17.96 1.29
N VAL A 211 11.59 17.56 2.29
CA VAL A 211 11.24 18.43 3.44
C VAL A 211 12.48 18.71 4.28
N GLN A 212 13.27 17.66 4.60
CA GLN A 212 14.52 17.80 5.38
C GLN A 212 15.57 18.62 4.64
N ALA A 213 15.64 18.52 3.32
CA ALA A 213 16.50 19.34 2.48
C ALA A 213 15.97 20.78 2.26
N GLY A 214 14.75 21.09 2.72
CA GLY A 214 14.12 22.39 2.54
C GLY A 214 13.82 22.74 1.06
N THR A 215 13.68 21.74 0.20
CA THR A 215 13.35 21.91 -1.23
C THR A 215 11.84 21.95 -1.48
N VAL A 216 11.03 21.49 -0.53
CA VAL A 216 9.58 21.63 -0.46
C VAL A 216 9.17 22.08 0.95
N LYS A 217 7.91 22.46 1.16
CA LYS A 217 7.35 22.76 2.47
C LYS A 217 6.33 21.70 2.86
N ALA A 218 6.37 21.23 4.11
CA ALA A 218 5.37 20.40 4.73
C ALA A 218 4.44 21.27 5.58
N LEU A 219 3.14 21.22 5.36
CA LEU A 219 2.18 22.10 6.03
C LEU A 219 1.34 21.42 7.10
N ALA A 220 1.06 20.13 6.95
CA ALA A 220 0.29 19.35 7.91
C ALA A 220 0.54 17.85 7.75
N ILE A 221 0.53 17.11 8.86
CA ILE A 221 0.44 15.65 8.88
C ILE A 221 -1.01 15.25 9.12
N ALA A 222 -1.51 14.32 8.31
CA ALA A 222 -2.91 13.86 8.32
C ALA A 222 -3.17 12.80 9.41
N THR A 223 -2.80 13.09 10.65
CA THR A 223 -2.96 12.22 11.82
C THR A 223 -3.14 13.00 13.11
N LYS A 224 -3.50 12.30 14.20
CA LYS A 224 -3.66 12.90 15.54
C LYS A 224 -2.34 13.20 16.24
N LYS A 225 -1.25 12.53 15.87
CA LYS A 225 0.07 12.68 16.48
C LYS A 225 1.07 13.18 15.46
N ARG A 226 1.98 14.06 15.87
CA ARG A 226 3.10 14.50 15.04
C ARG A 226 4.04 13.35 14.73
N SER A 227 4.70 13.41 13.57
CA SER A 227 5.80 12.51 13.26
C SER A 227 7.04 12.88 14.07
N PRO A 228 7.71 11.93 14.71
CA PRO A 228 8.99 12.20 15.37
C PRO A 228 10.09 12.64 14.40
N LEU A 229 9.94 12.35 13.10
CA LEU A 229 10.88 12.78 12.05
C LEU A 229 10.64 14.23 11.58
N LEU A 230 9.45 14.77 11.84
CA LEU A 230 9.02 16.11 11.46
C LEU A 230 8.30 16.77 12.65
N PRO A 231 9.00 16.97 13.80
CA PRO A 231 8.38 17.44 15.05
C PRO A 231 7.80 18.86 14.93
N ASP A 232 8.33 19.66 13.99
CA ASP A 232 7.88 21.04 13.76
C ASP A 232 6.65 21.11 12.83
N VAL A 233 6.29 20.02 12.14
CA VAL A 233 5.11 19.99 11.28
C VAL A 233 3.88 19.63 12.13
N PRO A 234 2.92 20.55 12.28
CA PRO A 234 1.73 20.29 13.08
C PRO A 234 0.79 19.31 12.37
N THR A 235 -0.04 18.65 13.16
CA THR A 235 -1.07 17.76 12.61
C THR A 235 -2.24 18.54 12.04
N SER A 236 -3.04 17.88 11.18
CA SER A 236 -4.33 18.41 10.70
C SER A 236 -5.29 18.71 11.87
N TYR A 237 -5.26 17.85 12.91
CA TYR A 237 -6.06 18.02 14.13
C TYR A 237 -5.66 19.27 14.94
N GLU A 238 -4.35 19.49 15.15
CA GLU A 238 -3.84 20.68 15.83
C GLU A 238 -4.20 21.96 15.08
N GLN A 239 -4.38 21.87 13.76
CA GLN A 239 -4.72 23.00 12.90
C GLN A 239 -6.24 23.11 12.60
N GLY A 240 -7.08 22.31 13.28
CA GLY A 240 -8.55 22.43 13.22
C GLY A 240 -9.20 21.78 12.00
N LEU A 241 -8.53 20.82 11.33
CA LEU A 241 -9.07 20.08 10.19
C LEU A 241 -8.99 18.55 10.45
N PRO A 242 -9.76 18.02 11.40
CA PRO A 242 -9.73 16.58 11.72
C PRO A 242 -10.26 15.68 10.59
N GLU A 243 -10.98 16.24 9.61
CA GLU A 243 -11.47 15.52 8.43
C GLU A 243 -10.32 15.09 7.49
N PHE A 244 -9.17 15.77 7.55
CA PHE A 244 -7.94 15.34 6.88
C PHE A 244 -7.19 14.36 7.79
N ASP A 245 -7.72 13.14 7.88
CA ASP A 245 -7.12 12.01 8.62
C ASP A 245 -6.87 10.85 7.66
N CYS A 246 -5.61 10.60 7.31
CA CYS A 246 -5.20 9.60 6.34
C CYS A 246 -3.84 8.99 6.69
N ALA A 247 -3.87 7.72 7.06
CA ALA A 247 -2.68 6.89 7.29
C ALA A 247 -2.84 5.56 6.55
N PRO A 248 -2.57 5.52 5.24
CA PRO A 248 -2.76 4.30 4.45
C PRO A 248 -1.91 3.14 4.96
N PHE A 249 -2.51 1.96 4.98
CA PHE A 249 -1.80 0.72 5.24
C PHE A 249 -1.02 0.24 4.01
N TYR A 250 0.12 -0.42 4.26
CA TYR A 250 0.92 -1.18 3.30
C TYR A 250 0.98 -2.63 3.73
N ALA A 251 0.75 -3.56 2.81
CA ALA A 251 0.56 -4.97 3.12
C ALA A 251 0.97 -5.88 1.96
N VAL A 252 1.15 -7.16 2.24
CA VAL A 252 1.47 -8.19 1.24
C VAL A 252 0.28 -9.10 1.03
N PHE A 253 0.04 -9.42 -0.24
CA PHE A 253 -1.03 -10.32 -0.66
C PHE A 253 -0.50 -11.32 -1.68
N ALA A 254 -1.18 -12.47 -1.79
CA ALA A 254 -0.98 -13.46 -2.84
C ALA A 254 -2.26 -13.61 -3.69
N PRO A 255 -2.19 -14.15 -4.93
CA PRO A 255 -3.36 -14.51 -5.72
C PRO A 255 -4.26 -15.49 -4.97
N LYS A 256 -5.57 -15.39 -5.22
CA LYS A 256 -6.57 -16.34 -4.70
C LYS A 256 -6.21 -17.77 -5.08
N GLY A 257 -6.33 -18.70 -4.13
CA GLY A 257 -6.01 -20.11 -4.33
C GLY A 257 -4.56 -20.48 -4.00
N THR A 258 -3.70 -19.51 -3.63
CA THR A 258 -2.36 -19.82 -3.11
C THR A 258 -2.48 -20.74 -1.89
N PRO A 259 -1.75 -21.88 -1.84
CA PRO A 259 -1.85 -22.86 -0.77
C PRO A 259 -1.61 -22.26 0.61
N LYS A 260 -2.45 -22.64 1.59
CA LYS A 260 -2.35 -22.13 2.96
C LYS A 260 -0.96 -22.29 3.57
N ALA A 261 -0.28 -23.40 3.32
CA ALA A 261 1.07 -23.64 3.83
C ALA A 261 2.09 -22.61 3.33
N ILE A 262 1.92 -22.11 2.08
CA ILE A 262 2.76 -21.05 1.52
C ILE A 262 2.43 -19.71 2.19
N ILE A 263 1.14 -19.41 2.35
CA ILE A 263 0.69 -18.18 3.04
C ILE A 263 1.22 -18.14 4.47
N ASP A 264 1.07 -19.23 5.22
CA ASP A 264 1.56 -19.33 6.60
C ASP A 264 3.08 -19.10 6.68
N LYS A 265 3.85 -19.70 5.75
CA LYS A 265 5.30 -19.55 5.68
C LYS A 265 5.73 -18.13 5.36
N LEU A 266 5.05 -17.46 4.43
CA LEU A 266 5.28 -16.06 4.12
C LEU A 266 4.90 -15.14 5.30
N ALA A 267 3.76 -15.38 5.92
CA ALA A 267 3.29 -14.58 7.07
C ALA A 267 4.24 -14.70 8.27
N GLU A 268 4.75 -15.92 8.53
CA GLU A 268 5.74 -16.17 9.58
C GLU A 268 7.06 -15.43 9.29
N ALA A 269 7.58 -15.53 8.06
CA ALA A 269 8.80 -14.85 7.65
C ALA A 269 8.66 -13.32 7.75
N LEU A 270 7.52 -12.76 7.29
CA LEU A 270 7.23 -11.33 7.41
C LEU A 270 7.21 -10.90 8.89
N ASN A 271 6.49 -11.63 9.75
CA ASN A 271 6.39 -11.29 11.16
C ASN A 271 7.75 -11.36 11.87
N LYS A 272 8.58 -12.35 11.58
CA LYS A 272 9.95 -12.44 12.10
C LYS A 272 10.79 -11.24 11.68
N GLY A 273 10.78 -10.89 10.39
CA GLY A 273 11.51 -9.74 9.87
C GLY A 273 11.04 -8.41 10.46
N LEU A 274 9.73 -8.20 10.61
CA LEU A 274 9.19 -6.99 11.23
C LEU A 274 9.49 -6.87 12.74
N ASN A 275 9.93 -7.93 13.39
CA ASN A 275 10.40 -7.90 14.80
C ASN A 275 11.91 -7.61 14.92
N GLU A 276 12.67 -7.62 13.83
CA GLU A 276 14.08 -7.25 13.86
C GLU A 276 14.27 -5.76 14.13
N ALA A 277 15.09 -5.41 15.11
CA ALA A 277 15.38 -4.02 15.45
C ALA A 277 15.88 -3.19 14.25
N VAL A 278 16.67 -3.81 13.35
CA VAL A 278 17.18 -3.15 12.14
C VAL A 278 16.06 -2.82 11.16
N VAL A 279 15.08 -3.71 11.00
CA VAL A 279 13.91 -3.47 10.12
C VAL A 279 12.98 -2.43 10.74
N GLN A 280 12.73 -2.54 12.05
CA GLN A 280 11.94 -1.55 12.79
C GLN A 280 12.54 -0.15 12.68
N LYS A 281 13.85 -0.04 12.92
CA LYS A 281 14.55 1.22 12.76
C LYS A 281 14.46 1.75 11.33
N ARG A 282 14.68 0.90 10.33
CA ARG A 282 14.61 1.30 8.91
C ARG A 282 13.23 1.83 8.53
N LEU A 283 12.14 1.17 8.97
CA LEU A 283 10.78 1.63 8.73
C LEU A 283 10.46 2.93 9.48
N ALA A 284 10.88 3.02 10.76
CA ALA A 284 10.71 4.23 11.55
C ALA A 284 11.48 5.43 10.97
N ASP A 285 12.73 5.24 10.51
CA ASP A 285 13.53 6.28 9.84
C ASP A 285 12.89 6.79 8.53
N LEU A 286 11.93 6.04 7.99
CA LEU A 286 11.14 6.39 6.81
C LEU A 286 9.73 6.92 7.14
N GLY A 287 9.44 7.15 8.42
CA GLY A 287 8.14 7.65 8.89
C GLY A 287 7.01 6.65 8.85
N ALA A 288 7.32 5.35 8.72
CA ALA A 288 6.33 4.29 8.74
C ALA A 288 6.10 3.78 10.17
N GLU A 289 4.84 3.61 10.53
CA GLU A 289 4.42 3.05 11.82
C GLU A 289 4.14 1.55 11.66
N ILE A 290 4.96 0.71 12.28
CA ILE A 290 4.79 -0.73 12.22
C ILE A 290 3.61 -1.13 13.09
N ALA A 291 2.67 -1.89 12.52
CA ALA A 291 1.53 -2.40 13.25
C ALA A 291 1.95 -3.34 14.41
N GLU A 292 1.16 -3.33 15.47
CA GLU A 292 1.32 -4.28 16.56
C GLU A 292 1.25 -5.73 16.08
N PRO A 293 1.98 -6.69 16.68
CA PRO A 293 2.02 -8.08 16.22
C PRO A 293 0.65 -8.74 16.01
N SER A 294 -0.34 -8.41 16.86
CA SER A 294 -1.71 -8.91 16.76
C SER A 294 -2.45 -8.45 15.49
N ARG A 295 -2.00 -7.37 14.84
CA ARG A 295 -2.61 -6.80 13.63
C ARG A 295 -1.90 -7.23 12.34
N ARG A 296 -0.77 -7.95 12.42
CA ARG A 296 0.08 -8.24 11.26
C ARG A 296 -0.34 -9.46 10.44
N GLY A 297 -1.06 -10.42 11.04
CA GLY A 297 -1.37 -11.71 10.42
C GLY A 297 -2.42 -11.65 9.31
N PRO A 298 -2.57 -12.75 8.55
CA PRO A 298 -3.49 -12.82 7.40
C PRO A 298 -4.94 -12.47 7.75
N GLN A 299 -5.46 -13.00 8.86
CA GLN A 299 -6.84 -12.71 9.30
C GLN A 299 -7.04 -11.24 9.63
N ALA A 300 -6.14 -10.66 10.44
CA ALA A 300 -6.23 -9.25 10.82
C ALA A 300 -6.13 -8.32 9.60
N LEU A 301 -5.29 -8.65 8.62
CA LEU A 301 -5.21 -7.89 7.37
C LEU A 301 -6.49 -8.03 6.54
N GLY A 302 -7.09 -9.22 6.46
CA GLY A 302 -8.36 -9.42 5.78
C GLY A 302 -9.49 -8.58 6.40
N ASP A 303 -9.55 -8.53 7.73
CA ASP A 303 -10.53 -7.72 8.47
C ASP A 303 -10.26 -6.22 8.28
N LEU A 304 -8.98 -5.81 8.25
CA LEU A 304 -8.60 -4.43 7.95
C LEU A 304 -9.05 -4.00 6.54
N VAL A 305 -8.82 -4.80 5.51
CA VAL A 305 -9.26 -4.50 4.14
C VAL A 305 -10.77 -4.28 4.09
N LYS A 306 -11.57 -5.20 4.68
CA LYS A 306 -13.03 -5.07 4.74
C LYS A 306 -13.47 -3.79 5.46
N SER A 307 -12.86 -3.50 6.60
CA SER A 307 -13.19 -2.31 7.38
C SER A 307 -12.84 -1.02 6.63
N GLU A 308 -11.71 -1.00 5.91
CA GLU A 308 -11.30 0.16 5.11
C GLU A 308 -12.21 0.36 3.88
N VAL A 309 -12.61 -0.70 3.19
CA VAL A 309 -13.62 -0.60 2.11
C VAL A 309 -14.93 -0.01 2.64
N ALA A 310 -15.41 -0.51 3.79
CA ALA A 310 -16.63 -0.01 4.41
C ALA A 310 -16.50 1.46 4.87
N ARG A 311 -15.35 1.83 5.44
CA ARG A 311 -15.06 3.19 5.91
C ARG A 311 -14.93 4.18 4.77
N LEU A 312 -14.16 3.83 3.73
CA LEU A 312 -13.85 4.75 2.63
C LEU A 312 -15.03 4.96 1.67
N THR A 313 -15.85 3.94 1.42
CA THR A 313 -16.94 4.03 0.44
C THR A 313 -17.87 5.23 0.67
N PRO A 314 -18.46 5.48 1.86
CA PRO A 314 -19.31 6.65 2.09
C PRO A 314 -18.54 7.98 2.02
N ILE A 315 -17.30 8.01 2.51
CA ILE A 315 -16.45 9.22 2.50
C ILE A 315 -16.12 9.60 1.05
N LEU A 316 -15.69 8.65 0.24
CA LEU A 316 -15.35 8.87 -1.16
C LEU A 316 -16.59 9.27 -1.98
N LYS A 317 -17.76 8.68 -1.70
CA LYS A 317 -19.03 9.11 -2.31
C LYS A 317 -19.33 10.57 -1.98
N ALA A 318 -19.19 10.97 -0.73
CA ALA A 318 -19.41 12.35 -0.33
C ALA A 318 -18.41 13.32 -0.97
N ALA A 319 -17.13 12.94 -1.01
CA ALA A 319 -16.05 13.75 -1.57
C ALA A 319 -16.15 13.90 -3.11
N THR A 320 -16.77 12.96 -3.81
CA THR A 320 -16.97 12.99 -5.28
C THR A 320 -18.35 13.46 -5.70
N ALA A 321 -19.32 13.54 -4.79
CA ALA A 321 -20.62 14.13 -5.04
C ALA A 321 -20.47 15.62 -5.39
N LYS A 322 -21.27 16.08 -6.34
CA LYS A 322 -21.24 17.45 -6.81
C LYS A 322 -22.00 18.40 -5.89
#